data_768a4753d793e503f665b4a223ca94ca
#
_entry.id   768a4753d793e503f665b4a223ca94ca
#
_cell.length_a   1.000
_cell.length_b   1.000
_cell.length_c   1.000
_cell.angle_alpha   90.00
_cell.angle_beta   90.00
_cell.angle_gamma   90.00
#
_symmetry.space_group_name_H-M   'P 1'
#
loop_
_entity.id
_entity.type
_entity.pdbx_description
1 polymer ?
#
loop_
_entity_poly.entity_id
_entity_poly.type
_entity_poly.pdbx_seq_one_letter_code
_entity_poly.pdbx_strand_id
1 'polypeptide(L)'
;MNSIFDNIERISNYTKKMSRRMGYAKPSAFMHIPKCAGTSIMTAVRFQRKASWVGHIDGPKTRQEYISYFFDNEGGLSVIEQEVNLYKFRQSLLIQLFKNNSPIISGHVPFLHSLKNEYPQYRFFTVVRNPLNRFISCFNFGLVKNQISLDIQPISEILNEKGINYVFDAFLDSEKGRFEANLLTMFFSECGKYSYNLEDAQKKAINGILMFDYIGITEELSKLQ
;
A
#
# COMPACT_ATOMS: atom_id res chain seq x y z
N MET A 1 -16.52 13.25 18.93
CA MET A 1 -17.26 12.43 17.93
C MET A 1 -17.44 13.13 16.58
N ASN A 2 -17.56 14.45 16.53
CA ASN A 2 -17.77 15.20 15.26
C ASN A 2 -16.62 15.13 14.26
N SER A 3 -15.36 15.01 14.69
CA SER A 3 -14.19 15.03 13.79
C SER A 3 -14.08 13.80 12.86
N ILE A 4 -14.61 12.65 13.24
CA ILE A 4 -14.58 11.43 12.40
C ILE A 4 -15.61 11.54 11.28
N PHE A 5 -16.81 12.02 11.60
CA PHE A 5 -17.88 12.22 10.60
C PHE A 5 -17.52 13.31 9.60
N ASP A 6 -16.91 14.41 10.06
CA ASP A 6 -16.41 15.49 9.18
C ASP A 6 -15.32 14.99 8.22
N ASN A 7 -14.43 14.14 8.69
CA ASN A 7 -13.39 13.52 7.84
C ASN A 7 -13.99 12.54 6.82
N ILE A 8 -15.00 11.76 7.20
CA ILE A 8 -15.69 10.84 6.29
C ILE A 8 -16.42 11.64 5.20
N GLU A 9 -17.08 12.72 5.56
CA GLU A 9 -17.80 13.57 4.62
C GLU A 9 -16.85 14.28 3.64
N ARG A 10 -15.71 14.80 4.11
CA ARG A 10 -14.66 15.39 3.28
C ARG A 10 -14.09 14.39 2.27
N ILE A 11 -13.80 13.17 2.73
CA ILE A 11 -13.30 12.08 1.88
C ILE A 11 -14.40 11.66 0.88
N SER A 12 -15.66 11.62 1.31
CA SER A 12 -16.81 11.35 0.44
C SER A 12 -16.93 12.40 -0.67
N ASN A 13 -16.76 13.68 -0.35
CA ASN A 13 -16.80 14.76 -1.34
C ASN A 13 -15.60 14.71 -2.31
N TYR A 14 -14.42 14.34 -1.84
CA TYR A 14 -13.25 14.10 -2.70
C TYR A 14 -13.49 12.95 -3.68
N THR A 15 -13.99 11.82 -3.18
CA THR A 15 -14.30 10.66 -4.03
C THR A 15 -15.46 10.96 -4.99
N LYS A 16 -16.45 11.78 -4.61
CA LYS A 16 -17.49 12.28 -5.53
C LYS A 16 -16.87 13.14 -6.65
N LYS A 17 -15.94 14.03 -6.33
CA LYS A 17 -15.27 14.88 -7.29
C LYS A 17 -14.37 14.07 -8.23
N MET A 18 -13.63 13.09 -7.68
CA MET A 18 -12.87 12.12 -8.47
C MET A 18 -13.79 11.28 -9.35
N SER A 19 -14.87 10.73 -8.79
CA SER A 19 -15.84 9.92 -9.53
C SER A 19 -16.52 10.70 -10.66
N ARG A 20 -16.87 11.96 -10.46
CA ARG A 20 -17.39 12.84 -11.52
C ARG A 20 -16.36 13.10 -12.62
N ARG A 21 -15.08 13.26 -12.28
CA ARG A 21 -13.98 13.42 -13.26
C ARG A 21 -13.67 12.13 -14.01
N MET A 22 -13.86 10.96 -13.36
CA MET A 22 -13.59 9.65 -13.97
C MET A 22 -14.72 9.14 -14.87
N GLY A 23 -15.89 9.79 -14.87
CA GLY A 23 -17.09 9.29 -15.55
C GLY A 23 -17.62 8.00 -14.91
N TYR A 24 -18.86 8.00 -14.44
CA TYR A 24 -19.50 6.92 -13.66
C TYR A 24 -19.48 5.51 -14.31
N ALA A 25 -19.05 5.39 -15.57
CA ALA A 25 -19.12 4.18 -16.35
C ALA A 25 -17.79 3.41 -16.47
N LYS A 26 -16.64 3.97 -16.06
CA LYS A 26 -15.35 3.30 -16.26
C LYS A 26 -14.94 2.51 -15.01
N PRO A 27 -14.49 1.25 -15.17
CA PRO A 27 -13.92 0.48 -14.09
C PRO A 27 -12.65 1.16 -13.57
N SER A 28 -12.34 0.97 -12.29
CA SER A 28 -11.27 1.69 -11.63
C SER A 28 -10.41 0.78 -10.77
N ALA A 29 -9.11 1.01 -10.76
CA ALA A 29 -8.14 0.29 -9.94
C ALA A 29 -7.42 1.25 -8.99
N PHE A 30 -7.62 1.04 -7.69
CA PHE A 30 -6.95 1.77 -6.63
C PHE A 30 -5.73 1.00 -6.13
N MET A 31 -4.55 1.40 -6.56
CA MET A 31 -3.30 0.87 -6.04
C MET A 31 -3.03 1.51 -4.67
N HIS A 32 -3.42 0.79 -3.63
CA HIS A 32 -3.37 1.28 -2.25
C HIS A 32 -1.98 1.06 -1.64
N ILE A 33 -1.24 2.14 -1.46
CA ILE A 33 0.05 2.11 -0.76
C ILE A 33 -0.18 2.13 0.75
N PRO A 34 0.43 1.24 1.53
CA PRO A 34 0.32 1.25 2.99
C PRO A 34 0.69 2.60 3.60
N LYS A 35 -0.12 3.07 4.56
CA LYS A 35 0.07 4.32 5.32
C LYS A 35 -0.13 5.62 4.51
N CYS A 36 -0.79 5.53 3.35
CA CYS A 36 -1.17 6.66 2.49
C CYS A 36 -2.70 6.87 2.47
N ALA A 37 -3.37 6.90 3.62
CA ALA A 37 -4.82 7.14 3.80
C ALA A 37 -5.77 6.18 3.04
N GLY A 38 -5.29 5.04 2.57
CA GLY A 38 -6.07 4.13 1.73
C GLY A 38 -7.30 3.54 2.42
N THR A 39 -7.26 3.28 3.74
CA THR A 39 -8.42 2.82 4.50
C THR A 39 -9.55 3.83 4.43
N SER A 40 -9.27 5.12 4.62
CA SER A 40 -10.27 6.18 4.55
C SER A 40 -10.87 6.30 3.14
N ILE A 41 -10.04 6.22 2.12
CA ILE A 41 -10.45 6.27 0.71
C ILE A 41 -11.33 5.05 0.38
N MET A 42 -10.91 3.85 0.78
CA MET A 42 -11.69 2.64 0.52
C MET A 42 -13.01 2.62 1.28
N THR A 43 -13.06 3.15 2.50
CA THR A 43 -14.31 3.31 3.24
C THR A 43 -15.26 4.23 2.46
N ALA A 44 -14.78 5.35 1.95
CA ALA A 44 -15.58 6.27 1.15
C ALA A 44 -16.05 5.66 -0.19
N VAL A 45 -15.17 4.89 -0.85
CA VAL A 45 -15.52 4.17 -2.09
C VAL A 45 -16.59 3.11 -1.82
N ARG A 46 -16.47 2.33 -0.75
CA ARG A 46 -17.44 1.30 -0.35
C ARG A 46 -18.78 1.92 0.06
N PHE A 47 -18.75 3.07 0.69
CA PHE A 47 -19.98 3.79 1.07
C PHE A 47 -20.75 4.30 -0.16
N GLN A 48 -20.05 4.72 -1.20
CA GLN A 48 -20.67 5.24 -2.43
C GLN A 48 -21.07 4.15 -3.44
N ARG A 49 -20.48 2.98 -3.35
CA ARG A 49 -20.72 1.83 -4.24
C ARG A 49 -21.18 0.64 -3.42
N LYS A 50 -21.99 -0.23 -4.00
CA LYS A 50 -22.35 -1.50 -3.34
C LYS A 50 -21.03 -2.27 -3.08
N ALA A 51 -20.82 -2.68 -1.84
CA ALA A 51 -19.59 -3.38 -1.42
C ALA A 51 -19.28 -4.63 -2.27
N SER A 52 -20.31 -5.27 -2.83
CA SER A 52 -20.20 -6.43 -3.73
C SER A 52 -19.50 -6.14 -5.08
N TRP A 53 -19.31 -4.88 -5.42
CA TRP A 53 -18.64 -4.48 -6.67
C TRP A 53 -17.15 -4.22 -6.51
N VAL A 54 -16.62 -4.38 -5.31
CA VAL A 54 -15.22 -4.10 -5.00
C VAL A 54 -14.44 -5.42 -4.90
N GLY A 55 -13.61 -5.69 -5.87
CA GLY A 55 -12.55 -6.69 -5.78
C GLY A 55 -11.43 -6.14 -4.89
N HIS A 56 -11.33 -6.64 -3.66
CA HIS A 56 -10.34 -6.17 -2.69
C HIS A 56 -9.35 -7.26 -2.32
N ILE A 57 -8.07 -6.95 -2.47
CA ILE A 57 -6.97 -7.82 -2.00
C ILE A 57 -6.66 -7.42 -0.56
N ASP A 58 -7.18 -8.20 0.37
CA ASP A 58 -7.01 -7.98 1.81
C ASP A 58 -5.59 -8.30 2.25
N GLY A 59 -4.93 -7.33 2.89
CA GLY A 59 -3.53 -7.47 3.30
C GLY A 59 -3.29 -8.58 4.34
N PRO A 60 -3.97 -8.57 5.50
CA PRO A 60 -3.87 -9.61 6.52
C PRO A 60 -4.24 -11.00 6.00
N LYS A 61 -5.39 -11.12 5.32
CA LYS A 61 -5.87 -12.41 4.80
C LYS A 61 -4.88 -13.02 3.80
N THR A 62 -4.42 -12.25 2.83
CA THR A 62 -3.46 -12.74 1.82
C THR A 62 -2.11 -13.10 2.43
N ARG A 63 -1.68 -12.43 3.51
CA ARG A 63 -0.48 -12.82 4.25
C ARG A 63 -0.66 -14.18 4.94
N GLN A 64 -1.80 -14.43 5.57
CA GLN A 64 -2.11 -15.71 6.20
C GLN A 64 -2.17 -16.84 5.16
N GLU A 65 -2.84 -16.60 4.03
CA GLU A 65 -2.91 -17.56 2.92
C GLU A 65 -1.50 -17.83 2.37
N TYR A 66 -0.70 -16.81 2.12
CA TYR A 66 0.66 -16.95 1.63
C TYR A 66 1.53 -17.78 2.59
N ILE A 67 1.49 -17.49 3.90
CA ILE A 67 2.22 -18.25 4.91
C ILE A 67 1.77 -19.71 4.92
N SER A 68 0.47 -19.98 4.90
CA SER A 68 -0.06 -21.36 4.96
C SER A 68 0.32 -22.23 3.75
N TYR A 69 0.54 -21.63 2.58
CA TYR A 69 0.90 -22.37 1.37
C TYR A 69 2.41 -22.49 1.13
N PHE A 70 3.19 -21.54 1.62
CA PHE A 70 4.60 -21.40 1.24
C PHE A 70 5.57 -21.47 2.41
N PHE A 71 5.09 -21.44 3.66
CA PHE A 71 5.97 -21.37 4.84
C PHE A 71 6.98 -22.52 4.93
N ASP A 72 6.56 -23.73 4.57
CA ASP A 72 7.43 -24.93 4.60
C ASP A 72 8.57 -24.87 3.57
N ASN A 73 8.46 -24.00 2.55
CA ASN A 73 9.41 -23.86 1.45
C ASN A 73 10.29 -22.61 1.58
N GLU A 74 10.01 -21.71 2.54
CA GLU A 74 10.73 -20.43 2.70
C GLU A 74 11.82 -20.46 3.78
N GLY A 75 12.19 -21.63 4.27
CA GLY A 75 13.31 -21.77 5.20
C GLY A 75 14.60 -21.18 4.62
N GLY A 76 15.08 -20.08 5.22
CA GLY A 76 16.31 -19.39 4.82
C GLY A 76 16.12 -18.11 4.00
N LEU A 77 14.90 -17.70 3.65
CA LEU A 77 14.67 -16.41 3.00
C LEU A 77 14.78 -15.24 4.00
N SER A 78 15.37 -14.16 3.55
CA SER A 78 15.39 -12.89 4.27
C SER A 78 14.00 -12.28 4.39
N VAL A 79 13.82 -11.36 5.34
CA VAL A 79 12.53 -10.63 5.52
C VAL A 79 12.12 -9.90 4.24
N ILE A 80 13.09 -9.32 3.52
CA ILE A 80 12.83 -8.64 2.24
C ILE A 80 12.33 -9.61 1.19
N GLU A 81 12.97 -10.78 1.04
CA GLU A 81 12.56 -11.78 0.06
C GLU A 81 11.15 -12.31 0.33
N GLN A 82 10.80 -12.55 1.59
CA GLN A 82 9.46 -12.96 1.99
C GLN A 82 8.42 -11.89 1.62
N GLU A 83 8.68 -10.61 1.91
CA GLU A 83 7.79 -9.51 1.54
C GLU A 83 7.64 -9.35 0.02
N VAL A 84 8.73 -9.48 -0.73
CA VAL A 84 8.71 -9.43 -2.21
C VAL A 84 7.88 -10.58 -2.77
N ASN A 85 8.03 -11.79 -2.25
CA ASN A 85 7.27 -12.95 -2.69
C ASN A 85 5.77 -12.82 -2.34
N LEU A 86 5.45 -12.30 -1.16
CA LEU A 86 4.07 -11.97 -0.79
C LEU A 86 3.45 -10.95 -1.76
N TYR A 87 4.20 -9.94 -2.16
CA TYR A 87 3.69 -8.97 -3.14
C TYR A 87 3.52 -9.57 -4.54
N LYS A 88 4.40 -10.48 -4.98
CA LYS A 88 4.20 -11.24 -6.23
C LYS A 88 2.94 -12.13 -6.17
N PHE A 89 2.71 -12.78 -5.03
CA PHE A 89 1.47 -13.52 -4.81
C PHE A 89 0.24 -12.61 -4.96
N ARG A 90 0.25 -11.43 -4.32
CA ARG A 90 -0.83 -10.46 -4.47
C ARG A 90 -0.98 -9.92 -5.90
N GLN A 91 0.10 -9.78 -6.65
CA GLN A 91 0.04 -9.41 -8.08
C GLN A 91 -0.70 -10.48 -8.91
N SER A 92 -0.52 -11.77 -8.61
CA SER A 92 -1.29 -12.82 -9.29
C SER A 92 -2.79 -12.72 -9.02
N LEU A 93 -3.19 -12.40 -7.78
CA LEU A 93 -4.58 -12.15 -7.42
C LEU A 93 -5.12 -10.89 -8.10
N LEU A 94 -4.30 -9.84 -8.22
CA LEU A 94 -4.65 -8.61 -8.92
C LEU A 94 -4.99 -8.90 -10.38
N ILE A 95 -4.16 -9.66 -11.08
CA ILE A 95 -4.40 -10.06 -12.47
C ILE A 95 -5.73 -10.83 -12.61
N GLN A 96 -6.06 -11.71 -11.65
CA GLN A 96 -7.34 -12.42 -11.66
C GLN A 96 -8.53 -11.46 -11.52
N LEU A 97 -8.44 -10.43 -10.68
CA LEU A 97 -9.49 -9.43 -10.54
C LEU A 97 -9.71 -8.64 -11.84
N PHE A 98 -8.64 -8.32 -12.57
CA PHE A 98 -8.75 -7.71 -13.91
C PHE A 98 -9.39 -8.65 -14.92
N LYS A 99 -8.97 -9.91 -14.99
CA LYS A 99 -9.57 -10.93 -15.86
C LYS A 99 -11.06 -11.14 -15.59
N ASN A 100 -11.47 -11.05 -14.32
CA ASN A 100 -12.87 -11.14 -13.90
C ASN A 100 -13.67 -9.84 -14.12
N ASN A 101 -13.07 -8.82 -14.73
CA ASN A 101 -13.70 -7.52 -14.99
C ASN A 101 -14.31 -6.90 -13.74
N SER A 102 -13.64 -7.00 -12.58
CA SER A 102 -14.12 -6.39 -11.33
C SER A 102 -14.28 -4.88 -11.51
N PRO A 103 -15.46 -4.29 -11.27
CA PRO A 103 -15.71 -2.86 -11.56
C PRO A 103 -14.81 -1.92 -10.77
N ILE A 104 -14.47 -2.30 -9.55
CA ILE A 104 -13.52 -1.60 -8.69
C ILE A 104 -12.53 -2.61 -8.15
N ILE A 105 -11.26 -2.35 -8.34
CA ILE A 105 -10.16 -3.18 -7.83
C ILE A 105 -9.38 -2.37 -6.80
N SER A 106 -8.97 -3.01 -5.69
CA SER A 106 -8.18 -2.34 -4.66
C SER A 106 -7.33 -3.34 -3.88
N GLY A 107 -6.19 -2.89 -3.40
CA GLY A 107 -5.34 -3.69 -2.51
C GLY A 107 -3.95 -3.10 -2.31
N HIS A 108 -3.24 -3.66 -1.32
CA HIS A 108 -1.82 -3.41 -1.09
C HIS A 108 -0.98 -4.23 -2.07
N VAL A 109 -0.94 -3.80 -3.32
CA VAL A 109 -0.27 -4.53 -4.41
C VAL A 109 0.60 -3.55 -5.20
N PRO A 110 1.87 -3.86 -5.45
CA PRO A 110 2.71 -3.10 -6.35
C PRO A 110 2.11 -3.04 -7.76
N PHE A 111 2.20 -1.87 -8.36
CA PHE A 111 1.65 -1.64 -9.70
C PHE A 111 2.46 -2.39 -10.77
N LEU A 112 1.77 -3.11 -11.64
CA LEU A 112 2.32 -3.73 -12.83
C LEU A 112 2.08 -2.82 -14.04
N HIS A 113 3.14 -2.35 -14.68
CA HIS A 113 3.07 -1.41 -15.80
C HIS A 113 2.30 -1.99 -16.99
N SER A 114 2.41 -3.30 -17.22
CA SER A 114 1.69 -4.00 -18.28
C SER A 114 0.17 -3.86 -18.18
N LEU A 115 -0.38 -3.79 -16.95
CA LEU A 115 -1.82 -3.67 -16.73
C LEU A 115 -2.44 -2.43 -17.38
N LYS A 116 -1.67 -1.35 -17.51
CA LYS A 116 -2.16 -0.13 -18.18
C LYS A 116 -2.44 -0.36 -19.66
N ASN A 117 -1.61 -1.17 -20.30
CA ASN A 117 -1.75 -1.51 -21.73
C ASN A 117 -2.75 -2.65 -21.94
N GLU A 118 -2.75 -3.66 -21.06
CA GLU A 118 -3.62 -4.83 -21.15
C GLU A 118 -5.08 -4.50 -20.81
N TYR A 119 -5.30 -3.52 -19.92
CA TYR A 119 -6.63 -3.12 -19.44
C TYR A 119 -6.87 -1.61 -19.59
N PRO A 120 -6.83 -1.04 -20.82
CA PRO A 120 -6.93 0.40 -21.05
C PRO A 120 -8.29 0.99 -20.67
N GLN A 121 -9.32 0.16 -20.50
CA GLN A 121 -10.64 0.58 -20.03
C GLN A 121 -10.64 1.00 -18.56
N TYR A 122 -9.67 0.53 -17.74
CA TYR A 122 -9.58 0.89 -16.34
C TYR A 122 -8.93 2.26 -16.12
N ARG A 123 -9.41 2.97 -15.11
CA ARG A 123 -8.76 4.14 -14.55
C ARG A 123 -7.92 3.74 -13.35
N PHE A 124 -6.63 4.00 -13.44
CA PHE A 124 -5.69 3.72 -12.35
C PHE A 124 -5.53 4.96 -11.49
N PHE A 125 -5.70 4.80 -10.19
CA PHE A 125 -5.48 5.90 -9.26
C PHE A 125 -4.77 5.41 -7.99
N THR A 126 -4.05 6.30 -7.38
CA THR A 126 -3.32 6.06 -6.14
C THR A 126 -3.30 7.30 -5.27
N VAL A 127 -2.92 7.13 -4.01
CA VAL A 127 -2.62 8.23 -3.11
C VAL A 127 -1.25 7.97 -2.51
N VAL A 128 -0.41 8.97 -2.62
CA VAL A 128 0.93 8.99 -2.05
C VAL A 128 0.98 9.87 -0.81
N ARG A 129 2.00 9.72 -0.03
CA ARG A 129 2.31 10.52 1.15
C ARG A 129 3.76 10.94 1.10
N ASN A 130 4.09 12.06 1.75
CA ASN A 130 5.50 12.40 1.97
C ASN A 130 6.25 11.17 2.50
N PRO A 131 7.37 10.76 1.91
CA PRO A 131 8.04 9.49 2.25
C PRO A 131 8.41 9.38 3.72
N LEU A 132 8.91 10.47 4.33
CA LEU A 132 9.25 10.50 5.75
C LEU A 132 8.00 10.36 6.63
N ASN A 133 6.92 11.10 6.34
CA ASN A 133 5.66 11.01 7.07
C ASN A 133 5.04 9.62 6.95
N ARG A 134 5.17 8.98 5.79
CA ARG A 134 4.73 7.60 5.58
C ARG A 134 5.53 6.64 6.45
N PHE A 135 6.87 6.76 6.45
CA PHE A 135 7.76 5.91 7.22
C PHE A 135 7.47 6.04 8.73
N ILE A 136 7.41 7.25 9.26
CA ILE A 136 7.04 7.51 10.67
C ILE A 136 5.66 6.89 10.99
N SER A 137 4.69 7.04 10.11
CA SER A 137 3.37 6.43 10.30
C SER A 137 3.40 4.90 10.29
N CYS A 138 4.32 4.30 9.52
CA CYS A 138 4.53 2.85 9.52
C CYS A 138 5.17 2.40 10.83
N PHE A 139 6.21 3.07 11.28
CA PHE A 139 6.87 2.80 12.55
C PHE A 139 5.89 2.89 13.73
N ASN A 140 5.16 3.99 13.87
CA ASN A 140 4.17 4.17 14.94
C ASN A 140 3.08 3.09 14.92
N PHE A 141 2.61 2.72 13.73
CA PHE A 141 1.64 1.63 13.59
C PHE A 141 2.24 0.28 14.00
N GLY A 142 3.48 0.02 13.63
CA GLY A 142 4.20 -1.19 14.01
C GLY A 142 4.38 -1.30 15.53
N LEU A 143 4.70 -0.20 16.21
CA LEU A 143 4.77 -0.14 17.68
C LEU A 143 3.42 -0.49 18.32
N VAL A 144 2.34 0.19 17.90
CA VAL A 144 1.00 -0.01 18.48
C VAL A 144 0.48 -1.44 18.25
N LYS A 145 0.90 -2.08 17.15
CA LYS A 145 0.45 -3.43 16.77
C LYS A 145 1.43 -4.54 17.17
N ASN A 146 2.51 -4.22 17.89
CA ASN A 146 3.59 -5.16 18.22
C ASN A 146 4.15 -5.88 16.99
N GLN A 147 4.27 -5.17 15.85
CA GLN A 147 4.74 -5.70 14.57
C GLN A 147 6.21 -5.33 14.27
N ILE A 148 6.85 -4.57 15.16
CA ILE A 148 8.27 -4.30 15.14
C ILE A 148 8.94 -5.39 15.95
N SER A 149 9.85 -6.13 15.34
CA SER A 149 10.74 -7.06 16.02
C SER A 149 12.16 -6.52 15.90
N LEU A 150 12.80 -6.34 17.02
CA LEU A 150 14.21 -6.00 17.15
C LEU A 150 14.81 -7.10 18.02
N ASP A 151 15.49 -8.05 17.40
CA ASP A 151 16.10 -9.20 18.05
C ASP A 151 15.11 -10.08 18.87
N ILE A 152 15.58 -10.70 19.93
CA ILE A 152 14.84 -11.70 20.71
C ILE A 152 13.96 -11.06 21.82
N GLN A 153 14.19 -9.78 22.13
CA GLN A 153 13.48 -9.10 23.23
C GLN A 153 12.15 -8.47 22.78
N PRO A 154 11.12 -8.49 23.64
CA PRO A 154 9.88 -7.76 23.40
C PRO A 154 10.16 -6.26 23.24
N ILE A 155 9.56 -5.62 22.25
CA ILE A 155 9.75 -4.20 21.97
C ILE A 155 9.43 -3.29 23.17
N SER A 156 8.48 -3.70 24.00
CA SER A 156 8.10 -2.99 25.24
C SER A 156 9.24 -2.91 26.25
N GLU A 157 10.04 -3.95 26.39
CA GLU A 157 11.20 -3.96 27.26
C GLU A 157 12.29 -3.02 26.75
N ILE A 158 12.60 -3.11 25.46
CA ILE A 158 13.60 -2.24 24.82
C ILE A 158 13.17 -0.77 24.90
N LEU A 159 11.88 -0.48 24.72
CA LEU A 159 11.34 0.88 24.87
C LEU A 159 11.52 1.44 26.27
N ASN A 160 11.28 0.61 27.31
CA ASN A 160 11.43 1.01 28.70
C ASN A 160 12.90 1.22 29.09
N GLU A 161 13.82 0.37 28.58
CA GLU A 161 15.23 0.43 28.91
C GLU A 161 16.00 1.51 28.14
N LYS A 162 15.76 1.63 26.83
CA LYS A 162 16.59 2.42 25.90
C LYS A 162 15.86 3.60 25.27
N GLY A 163 14.53 3.64 25.41
CA GLY A 163 13.69 4.72 24.88
C GLY A 163 13.38 4.65 23.40
N ILE A 164 12.47 5.52 22.96
CA ILE A 164 11.89 5.51 21.60
C ILE A 164 12.92 5.80 20.50
N ASN A 165 13.88 6.69 20.75
CA ASN A 165 14.89 7.05 19.75
C ASN A 165 15.76 5.85 19.38
N TYR A 166 16.21 5.09 20.40
CA TYR A 166 16.96 3.86 20.14
C TYR A 166 16.17 2.85 19.31
N VAL A 167 14.89 2.65 19.65
CA VAL A 167 14.02 1.73 18.90
C VAL A 167 13.81 2.19 17.48
N PHE A 168 13.68 3.51 17.26
CA PHE A 168 13.54 4.08 15.92
C PHE A 168 14.79 3.87 15.07
N ASP A 169 15.98 4.16 15.63
CA ASP A 169 17.25 4.00 14.93
C ASP A 169 17.51 2.52 14.62
N ALA A 170 17.29 1.63 15.59
CA ALA A 170 17.43 0.19 15.38
C ALA A 170 16.45 -0.34 14.31
N PHE A 171 15.20 0.17 14.29
CA PHE A 171 14.25 -0.18 13.25
C PHE A 171 14.70 0.32 11.87
N LEU A 172 15.19 1.55 11.78
CA LEU A 172 15.69 2.14 10.52
C LEU A 172 16.85 1.31 9.95
N ASP A 173 17.75 0.82 10.81
CA ASP A 173 18.90 -0.01 10.43
C ASP A 173 18.53 -1.48 10.15
N SER A 174 17.34 -1.89 10.57
CA SER A 174 16.86 -3.25 10.32
C SER A 174 16.53 -3.48 8.86
N GLU A 175 16.53 -4.74 8.43
CA GLU A 175 16.10 -5.14 7.08
C GLU A 175 14.67 -4.68 6.79
N LYS A 176 13.77 -4.82 7.76
CA LYS A 176 12.37 -4.39 7.66
C LYS A 176 12.25 -2.87 7.54
N GLY A 177 13.02 -2.11 8.30
CA GLY A 177 13.03 -0.65 8.21
C GLY A 177 13.52 -0.16 6.85
N ARG A 178 14.61 -0.73 6.34
CA ARG A 178 15.10 -0.42 4.99
C ARG A 178 14.08 -0.76 3.90
N PHE A 179 13.38 -1.88 4.04
CA PHE A 179 12.28 -2.24 3.15
C PHE A 179 11.15 -1.19 3.19
N GLU A 180 10.71 -0.81 4.38
CA GLU A 180 9.67 0.21 4.54
C GLU A 180 10.11 1.59 4.02
N ALA A 181 11.35 1.99 4.21
CA ALA A 181 11.87 3.26 3.68
C ALA A 181 11.78 3.31 2.14
N ASN A 182 11.96 2.18 1.45
CA ASN A 182 11.95 2.09 0.00
C ASN A 182 10.59 1.65 -0.60
N LEU A 183 9.54 1.54 0.23
CA LEU A 183 8.27 0.95 -0.18
C LEU A 183 7.63 1.68 -1.38
N LEU A 184 7.70 3.01 -1.45
CA LEU A 184 7.15 3.78 -2.57
C LEU A 184 7.85 3.42 -3.89
N THR A 185 9.17 3.36 -3.87
CA THR A 185 9.96 2.93 -5.04
C THR A 185 9.54 1.53 -5.49
N MET A 186 9.40 0.61 -4.55
CA MET A 186 8.97 -0.76 -4.86
C MET A 186 7.58 -0.82 -5.47
N PHE A 187 6.62 -0.05 -4.94
CA PHE A 187 5.24 -0.08 -5.42
C PHE A 187 5.09 0.40 -6.85
N PHE A 188 5.94 1.31 -7.30
CA PHE A 188 5.88 1.87 -8.65
C PHE A 188 6.90 1.27 -9.62
N SER A 189 7.90 0.52 -9.14
CA SER A 189 8.92 -0.13 -9.97
C SER A 189 8.62 -1.59 -10.31
N GLU A 190 7.35 -2.04 -10.14
CA GLU A 190 6.85 -3.41 -10.41
C GLU A 190 7.28 -4.48 -9.39
N CYS A 191 7.95 -4.12 -8.30
CA CYS A 191 8.45 -5.06 -7.30
C CYS A 191 9.36 -6.17 -7.89
N GLY A 192 9.84 -5.97 -9.12
CA GLY A 192 10.66 -6.91 -9.83
C GLY A 192 12.12 -6.75 -9.45
N LYS A 193 12.65 -7.74 -8.78
CA LYS A 193 14.01 -7.76 -8.23
C LYS A 193 14.25 -6.45 -7.47
N TYR A 194 14.31 -6.52 -6.19
CA TYR A 194 15.03 -5.56 -5.35
C TYR A 194 16.44 -5.52 -5.97
N SER A 195 16.47 -4.87 -7.15
CA SER A 195 17.69 -4.81 -7.93
C SER A 195 18.58 -3.87 -7.16
N TYR A 196 19.71 -4.36 -6.84
CA TYR A 196 20.79 -3.68 -6.14
C TYR A 196 21.19 -2.33 -6.78
N ASN A 197 20.54 -1.94 -7.88
CA ASN A 197 20.68 -0.64 -8.50
C ASN A 197 19.48 0.24 -8.14
N LEU A 198 19.63 1.04 -7.07
CA LEU A 198 18.61 1.97 -6.59
C LEU A 198 18.21 3.00 -7.68
N GLU A 199 19.16 3.42 -8.51
CA GLU A 199 18.92 4.40 -9.57
C GLU A 199 17.96 3.86 -10.64
N ASP A 200 18.15 2.62 -11.08
CA ASP A 200 17.24 1.98 -12.03
C ASP A 200 15.85 1.75 -11.43
N ALA A 201 15.79 1.36 -10.16
CA ALA A 201 14.52 1.21 -9.45
C ALA A 201 13.78 2.55 -9.33
N GLN A 202 14.48 3.64 -9.04
CA GLN A 202 13.90 4.99 -8.99
C GLN A 202 13.40 5.44 -10.36
N LYS A 203 14.17 5.26 -11.44
CA LYS A 203 13.73 5.58 -12.80
C LYS A 203 12.46 4.82 -13.18
N LYS A 204 12.42 3.51 -12.89
CA LYS A 204 11.21 2.70 -13.11
C LYS A 204 10.02 3.18 -12.27
N ALA A 205 10.24 3.54 -11.01
CA ALA A 205 9.19 4.04 -10.14
C ALA A 205 8.62 5.38 -10.63
N ILE A 206 9.47 6.29 -11.12
CA ILE A 206 9.03 7.55 -11.73
C ILE A 206 8.17 7.26 -12.96
N ASN A 207 8.62 6.39 -13.85
CA ASN A 207 7.83 6.00 -15.01
C ASN A 207 6.51 5.33 -14.59
N GLY A 208 6.53 4.47 -13.57
CA GLY A 208 5.35 3.80 -13.06
C GLY A 208 4.31 4.77 -12.51
N ILE A 209 4.72 5.77 -11.72
CA ILE A 209 3.77 6.74 -11.15
C ILE A 209 3.13 7.61 -12.24
N LEU A 210 3.87 7.94 -13.30
CA LEU A 210 3.36 8.72 -14.44
C LEU A 210 2.30 7.99 -15.27
N MET A 211 2.15 6.67 -15.10
CA MET A 211 1.12 5.88 -15.78
C MET A 211 -0.26 5.99 -15.12
N PHE A 212 -0.36 6.56 -13.93
CA PHE A 212 -1.63 6.71 -13.23
C PHE A 212 -2.47 7.85 -13.82
N ASP A 213 -3.78 7.61 -13.93
CA ASP A 213 -4.73 8.63 -14.38
C ASP A 213 -4.95 9.71 -13.30
N TYR A 214 -4.80 9.32 -12.02
CA TYR A 214 -4.96 10.24 -10.88
C TYR A 214 -4.03 9.86 -9.74
N ILE A 215 -3.34 10.86 -9.22
CA ILE A 215 -2.48 10.75 -8.05
C ILE A 215 -2.97 11.76 -7.01
N GLY A 216 -3.33 11.29 -5.83
CA GLY A 216 -3.63 12.15 -4.68
C GLY A 216 -2.42 12.24 -3.75
N ILE A 217 -2.36 13.32 -2.98
CA ILE A 217 -1.35 13.54 -1.94
C ILE A 217 -2.08 13.53 -0.60
N THR A 218 -1.66 12.68 0.33
CA THR A 218 -2.33 12.52 1.64
C THR A 218 -2.40 13.85 2.41
N GLU A 219 -1.35 14.63 2.37
CA GLU A 219 -1.24 15.92 3.05
C GLU A 219 -2.19 16.99 2.48
N GLU A 220 -2.67 16.79 1.26
CA GLU A 220 -3.60 17.70 0.60
C GLU A 220 -5.06 17.28 0.72
N LEU A 221 -5.33 16.05 1.21
CA LEU A 221 -6.70 15.57 1.37
C LEU A 221 -7.53 16.43 2.33
N SER A 222 -6.88 17.08 3.30
CA SER A 222 -7.52 18.02 4.23
C SER A 222 -7.87 19.38 3.61
N LYS A 223 -7.25 19.74 2.47
CA LYS A 223 -7.49 21.00 1.75
C LYS A 223 -8.68 20.93 0.79
N LEU A 224 -9.25 19.74 0.63
CA LEU A 224 -10.39 19.50 -0.28
C LEU A 224 -11.70 19.76 0.47
N GLN A 225 -11.84 20.99 0.94
CA GLN A 225 -13.09 21.52 1.53
C GLN A 225 -14.04 22.03 0.46
#